data_1e8c92c6a37d5c4df661cfd9fac68ac8
#
_entry.id   1e8c92c6a37d5c4df661cfd9fac68ac8
#
_cell.length_a   1.000
_cell.length_b   1.000
_cell.length_c   1.000
_cell.angle_alpha   90.00
_cell.angle_beta   90.00
_cell.angle_gamma   90.00
#
_symmetry.space_group_name_H-M   'P 1'
#
loop_
_entity.id
_entity.type
_entity.pdbx_description
1 polymer ?
#
loop_
_entity_poly.entity_id
_entity_poly.type
_entity_poly.pdbx_seq_one_letter_code
_entity_poly.pdbx_strand_id
1 'polypeptide(L)'
;GGSVYEATEIVNQLKRMSSVTVTAGALVASAGTYIMAHFPAKAYKSSQFMIHKPITDFYGNIDQLKAEEKPLENLTTQYREVYASRFGKTNEEIDQLWGQDYWLNASEAKELGLITEITDGDPEITIETIAMMQVCGCRHLPTPNVVTNPKIITPMDKNELISALGMA
;
A
#
# COMPACT_ATOMS: atom_id res chain seq x y z
N GLY A 1 1.05 -1.51 7.35
CA GLY A 1 1.96 -2.64 7.50
C GLY A 1 1.24 -3.92 7.86
N GLY A 2 2.00 -5.00 8.06
CA GLY A 2 1.45 -6.31 8.39
C GLY A 2 2.28 -7.44 7.79
N SER A 3 1.63 -8.54 7.43
CA SER A 3 2.29 -9.71 6.87
C SER A 3 3.00 -9.39 5.55
N VAL A 4 4.29 -9.74 5.48
CA VAL A 4 5.12 -9.57 4.28
C VAL A 4 4.65 -10.47 3.12
N TYR A 5 4.12 -11.65 3.43
CA TYR A 5 3.57 -12.57 2.42
C TYR A 5 2.28 -12.04 1.82
N GLU A 6 1.37 -11.49 2.65
CA GLU A 6 0.13 -10.87 2.17
C GLU A 6 0.43 -9.62 1.33
N ALA A 7 1.39 -8.78 1.75
CA ALA A 7 1.81 -7.64 0.95
C ALA A 7 2.38 -8.05 -0.41
N THR A 8 3.17 -9.12 -0.45
CA THR A 8 3.70 -9.67 -1.70
C THR A 8 2.57 -10.18 -2.59
N GLU A 9 1.57 -10.87 -2.02
CA GLU A 9 0.43 -11.35 -2.80
C GLU A 9 -0.44 -10.20 -3.31
N ILE A 10 -0.68 -9.17 -2.50
CA ILE A 10 -1.37 -7.94 -2.95
C ILE A 10 -0.64 -7.32 -4.15
N VAL A 11 0.68 -7.19 -4.09
CA VAL A 11 1.48 -6.69 -5.21
C VAL A 11 1.32 -7.55 -6.46
N ASN A 12 1.36 -8.89 -6.31
CA ASN A 12 1.17 -9.82 -7.41
C ASN A 12 -0.20 -9.66 -8.08
N GLN A 13 -1.26 -9.49 -7.30
CA GLN A 13 -2.61 -9.26 -7.83
C GLN A 13 -2.72 -7.88 -8.51
N LEU A 14 -2.20 -6.82 -7.89
CA LEU A 14 -2.23 -5.47 -8.46
C LEU A 14 -1.44 -5.36 -9.77
N LYS A 15 -0.32 -6.07 -9.91
CA LYS A 15 0.47 -6.11 -11.16
C LYS A 15 -0.29 -6.71 -12.36
N ARG A 16 -1.39 -7.41 -12.12
CA ARG A 16 -2.25 -7.96 -13.18
C ARG A 16 -3.24 -6.94 -13.73
N MET A 17 -3.38 -5.80 -13.05
CA MET A 17 -4.25 -4.71 -13.48
C MET A 17 -3.53 -3.83 -14.50
N SER A 18 -4.28 -3.25 -15.43
CA SER A 18 -3.72 -2.41 -16.51
C SER A 18 -3.16 -1.07 -16.02
N SER A 19 -3.62 -0.56 -14.89
CA SER A 19 -3.17 0.69 -14.29
C SER A 19 -3.43 0.67 -12.80
N VAL A 20 -2.40 0.96 -12.01
CA VAL A 20 -2.50 1.08 -10.55
C VAL A 20 -1.78 2.34 -10.10
N THR A 21 -2.45 3.14 -9.30
CA THR A 21 -1.85 4.27 -8.58
C THR A 21 -2.17 4.12 -7.10
N VAL A 22 -1.18 4.30 -6.24
CA VAL A 22 -1.34 4.20 -4.79
C VAL A 22 -1.42 5.59 -4.18
N THR A 23 -2.38 5.82 -3.29
CA THR A 23 -2.45 7.06 -2.51
C THR A 23 -2.21 6.73 -1.03
N ALA A 24 -1.17 7.33 -0.45
CA ALA A 24 -0.91 7.22 0.98
C ALA A 24 -1.92 8.05 1.77
N GLY A 25 -2.55 7.43 2.77
CA GLY A 25 -3.33 8.11 3.78
C GLY A 25 -2.44 8.71 4.87
N ALA A 26 -2.91 8.75 6.13
CA ALA A 26 -2.20 9.38 7.24
C ALA A 26 -0.87 8.66 7.57
N LEU A 27 -0.85 7.33 7.53
CA LEU A 27 0.34 6.51 7.83
C LEU A 27 0.44 5.33 6.88
N VAL A 28 1.62 5.16 6.28
CA VAL A 28 2.01 3.95 5.54
C VAL A 28 3.34 3.46 6.08
N ALA A 29 3.35 2.28 6.71
CA ALA A 29 4.53 1.74 7.38
C ALA A 29 4.81 0.29 6.97
N SER A 30 6.09 -0.14 7.10
CA SER A 30 6.50 -1.54 6.96
C SER A 30 6.06 -2.14 5.60
N ALA A 31 5.37 -3.27 5.60
CA ALA A 31 4.85 -3.93 4.38
C ALA A 31 3.96 -3.01 3.51
N GLY A 32 3.36 -1.95 4.07
CA GLY A 32 2.63 -0.95 3.30
C GLY A 32 3.52 -0.14 2.36
N THR A 33 4.71 0.25 2.80
CA THR A 33 5.68 0.96 1.96
C THR A 33 6.27 0.06 0.86
N TYR A 34 6.35 -1.26 1.10
CA TYR A 34 6.72 -2.23 0.09
C TYR A 34 5.70 -2.25 -1.07
N ILE A 35 4.39 -2.27 -0.76
CA ILE A 35 3.36 -2.17 -1.80
C ILE A 35 3.52 -0.88 -2.59
N MET A 36 3.70 0.26 -1.92
CA MET A 36 3.90 1.55 -2.57
C MET A 36 5.12 1.59 -3.50
N ALA A 37 6.21 0.93 -3.10
CA ALA A 37 7.44 0.91 -3.89
C ALA A 37 7.28 0.25 -5.27
N HIS A 38 6.23 -0.54 -5.49
CA HIS A 38 5.97 -1.21 -6.77
C HIS A 38 5.15 -0.38 -7.77
N PHE A 39 4.51 0.72 -7.35
CA PHE A 39 3.55 1.45 -8.18
C PHE A 39 3.81 2.96 -8.16
N PRO A 40 3.32 3.71 -9.17
CA PRO A 40 3.19 5.16 -9.04
C PRO A 40 2.41 5.51 -7.77
N ALA A 41 2.97 6.37 -6.93
CA ALA A 41 2.41 6.65 -5.63
C ALA A 41 2.35 8.15 -5.37
N LYS A 42 1.28 8.60 -4.70
CA LYS A 42 1.09 9.96 -4.20
C LYS A 42 0.69 9.95 -2.73
N ALA A 43 0.83 11.09 -2.07
CA ALA A 43 0.54 11.21 -0.65
C ALA A 43 -0.07 12.57 -0.32
N TYR A 44 -0.76 12.65 0.81
CA TYR A 44 -1.12 13.93 1.40
C TYR A 44 0.07 14.54 2.14
N LYS A 45 0.07 15.85 2.27
CA LYS A 45 1.12 16.59 2.98
C LYS A 45 1.33 16.10 4.41
N SER A 46 0.28 15.64 5.07
CA SER A 46 0.28 15.09 6.43
C SER A 46 0.70 13.63 6.53
N SER A 47 0.90 12.94 5.41
CA SER A 47 1.26 11.52 5.41
C SER A 47 2.62 11.29 6.05
N GLN A 48 2.71 10.19 6.81
CA GLN A 48 3.94 9.70 7.41
C GLN A 48 4.26 8.31 6.86
N PHE A 49 5.53 8.00 6.77
CA PHE A 49 6.01 6.71 6.26
C PHE A 49 7.05 6.12 7.21
N MET A 50 7.10 4.79 7.27
CA MET A 50 8.17 4.10 7.99
C MET A 50 8.62 2.87 7.20
N ILE A 51 9.93 2.79 7.00
CA ILE A 51 10.61 1.67 6.32
C ILE A 51 11.51 0.99 7.33
N HIS A 52 11.42 -0.33 7.38
CA HIS A 52 12.31 -1.18 8.16
C HIS A 52 12.52 -2.54 7.49
N LYS A 53 13.51 -3.28 7.97
CA LYS A 53 13.74 -4.67 7.54
C LYS A 53 12.55 -5.54 7.91
N PRO A 54 12.21 -6.58 7.11
CA PRO A 54 11.31 -7.62 7.56
C PRO A 54 11.73 -8.19 8.91
N ILE A 55 10.77 -8.37 9.79
CA ILE A 55 10.96 -8.98 11.12
C ILE A 55 10.10 -10.22 11.25
N THR A 56 10.48 -11.12 12.13
CA THR A 56 9.68 -12.26 12.55
C THR A 56 9.62 -12.34 14.06
N ASP A 57 8.47 -12.72 14.59
CA ASP A 57 8.37 -13.16 15.99
C ASP A 57 8.61 -14.65 16.04
N PHE A 58 9.47 -15.08 16.94
CA PHE A 58 9.84 -16.48 17.05
C PHE A 58 9.60 -17.03 18.43
N TYR A 59 8.96 -18.19 18.49
CA TYR A 59 8.83 -19.00 19.67
C TYR A 59 9.13 -20.47 19.32
N GLY A 60 10.21 -21.02 19.88
CA GLY A 60 10.63 -22.40 19.58
C GLY A 60 12.01 -22.73 20.14
N ASN A 61 12.54 -23.89 19.75
CA ASN A 61 13.89 -24.31 20.07
C ASN A 61 14.91 -23.80 19.03
N ILE A 62 16.22 -24.05 19.31
CA ILE A 62 17.31 -23.53 18.48
C ILE A 62 17.28 -24.04 17.03
N ASP A 63 16.81 -25.26 16.81
CA ASP A 63 16.79 -25.85 15.46
C ASP A 63 15.65 -25.22 14.63
N GLN A 64 14.51 -24.93 15.26
CA GLN A 64 13.40 -24.21 14.65
C GLN A 64 13.80 -22.75 14.33
N LEU A 65 14.55 -22.07 15.23
CA LEU A 65 15.07 -20.73 14.97
C LEU A 65 15.97 -20.70 13.73
N LYS A 66 16.87 -21.66 13.60
CA LYS A 66 17.73 -21.79 12.42
C LYS A 66 16.93 -22.06 11.13
N ALA A 67 15.82 -22.76 11.24
CA ALA A 67 14.95 -22.99 10.08
C ALA A 67 14.24 -21.70 9.59
N GLU A 68 13.99 -20.73 10.50
CA GLU A 68 13.38 -19.44 10.15
C GLU A 68 14.38 -18.44 9.54
N GLU A 69 15.68 -18.65 9.72
CA GLU A 69 16.72 -17.75 9.20
C GLU A 69 16.63 -17.60 7.68
N LYS A 70 16.58 -18.71 6.95
CA LYS A 70 16.58 -18.68 5.48
C LYS A 70 15.35 -18.00 4.86
N PRO A 71 14.11 -18.27 5.32
CA PRO A 71 12.94 -17.53 4.88
C PRO A 71 13.06 -16.02 5.12
N LEU A 72 13.55 -15.60 6.30
CA LEU A 72 13.71 -14.20 6.64
C LEU A 72 14.80 -13.51 5.79
N GLU A 73 15.92 -14.19 5.51
CA GLU A 73 16.95 -13.69 4.58
C GLU A 73 16.38 -13.47 3.17
N ASN A 74 15.60 -14.44 2.66
CA ASN A 74 15.00 -14.34 1.34
C ASN A 74 14.06 -13.13 1.26
N LEU A 75 13.21 -12.93 2.26
CA LEU A 75 12.32 -11.77 2.34
C LEU A 75 13.10 -10.46 2.45
N THR A 76 14.14 -10.42 3.28
CA THR A 76 14.99 -9.23 3.43
C THR A 76 15.66 -8.88 2.10
N THR A 77 16.17 -9.87 1.37
CA THR A 77 16.77 -9.66 0.05
C THR A 77 15.75 -9.14 -0.96
N GLN A 78 14.55 -9.73 -1.02
CA GLN A 78 13.48 -9.29 -1.90
C GLN A 78 13.07 -7.83 -1.63
N TYR A 79 12.89 -7.46 -0.37
CA TYR A 79 12.51 -6.10 0.01
C TYR A 79 13.63 -5.10 -0.29
N ARG A 80 14.88 -5.48 -0.01
CA ARG A 80 16.07 -4.67 -0.33
C ARG A 80 16.14 -4.32 -1.81
N GLU A 81 16.01 -5.31 -2.68
CA GLU A 81 16.06 -5.12 -4.13
C GLU A 81 14.95 -4.19 -4.64
N VAL A 82 13.75 -4.32 -4.09
CA VAL A 82 12.62 -3.45 -4.44
C VAL A 82 12.90 -2.01 -4.04
N TYR A 83 13.38 -1.77 -2.82
CA TYR A 83 13.71 -0.41 -2.38
C TYR A 83 14.94 0.14 -3.11
N ALA A 84 15.97 -0.67 -3.37
CA ALA A 84 17.12 -0.27 -4.14
C ALA A 84 16.72 0.21 -5.55
N SER A 85 15.89 -0.56 -6.23
CA SER A 85 15.34 -0.20 -7.53
C SER A 85 14.48 1.07 -7.46
N ARG A 86 13.60 1.18 -6.45
CA ARG A 86 12.67 2.30 -6.31
C ARG A 86 13.39 3.62 -6.04
N PHE A 87 14.44 3.60 -5.21
CA PHE A 87 15.16 4.79 -4.76
C PHE A 87 16.41 5.10 -5.60
N GLY A 88 16.76 4.24 -6.56
CA GLY A 88 17.99 4.37 -7.34
C GLY A 88 19.24 4.25 -6.46
N LYS A 89 19.22 3.40 -5.46
CA LYS A 89 20.28 3.16 -4.47
C LYS A 89 20.88 1.77 -4.59
N THR A 90 22.07 1.60 -4.04
CA THR A 90 22.68 0.26 -3.91
C THR A 90 22.07 -0.51 -2.74
N ASN A 91 22.29 -1.81 -2.72
CA ASN A 91 21.85 -2.67 -1.60
C ASN A 91 22.46 -2.25 -0.27
N GLU A 92 23.74 -1.84 -0.30
CA GLU A 92 24.48 -1.36 0.88
C GLU A 92 23.88 -0.06 1.42
N GLU A 93 23.48 0.86 0.56
CA GLU A 93 22.79 2.10 0.95
C GLU A 93 21.42 1.82 1.57
N ILE A 94 20.68 0.82 1.05
CA ILE A 94 19.42 0.40 1.67
C ILE A 94 19.67 -0.24 3.04
N ASP A 95 20.72 -1.07 3.18
CA ASP A 95 21.07 -1.67 4.47
C ASP A 95 21.44 -0.62 5.52
N GLN A 96 22.05 0.48 5.11
CA GLN A 96 22.33 1.63 6.00
C GLN A 96 21.05 2.41 6.33
N LEU A 97 20.17 2.63 5.35
CA LEU A 97 18.93 3.38 5.50
C LEU A 97 18.00 2.75 6.53
N TRP A 98 17.80 1.45 6.46
CA TRP A 98 16.87 0.71 7.33
C TRP A 98 17.56 -0.04 8.47
N GLY A 99 18.78 0.38 8.84
CA GLY A 99 19.48 -0.15 10.03
C GLY A 99 18.67 0.05 11.31
N GLN A 100 17.80 1.04 11.32
CA GLN A 100 16.76 1.32 12.32
C GLN A 100 15.45 1.65 11.59
N ASP A 101 14.35 1.83 12.33
CA ASP A 101 13.10 2.32 11.75
C ASP A 101 13.33 3.68 11.08
N TYR A 102 13.19 3.72 9.77
CA TYR A 102 13.43 4.92 8.97
C TYR A 102 12.11 5.65 8.71
N TRP A 103 11.91 6.74 9.45
CA TRP A 103 10.71 7.56 9.37
C TRP A 103 10.88 8.70 8.37
N LEU A 104 9.80 8.98 7.61
CA LEU A 104 9.75 10.00 6.57
C LEU A 104 8.42 10.77 6.64
N ASN A 105 8.47 12.08 6.48
CA ASN A 105 7.32 12.88 6.09
C ASN A 105 7.10 12.81 4.55
N ALA A 106 6.04 13.46 4.06
CA ALA A 106 5.71 13.43 2.64
C ALA A 106 6.79 14.05 1.73
N SER A 107 7.46 15.11 2.19
CA SER A 107 8.53 15.76 1.43
C SER A 107 9.76 14.87 1.31
N GLU A 108 10.19 14.27 2.41
CA GLU A 108 11.31 13.32 2.46
C GLU A 108 11.01 12.05 1.64
N ALA A 109 9.77 11.56 1.71
CA ALA A 109 9.34 10.41 0.90
C ALA A 109 9.36 10.72 -0.61
N LYS A 110 9.07 11.97 -1.00
CA LYS A 110 9.18 12.43 -2.38
C LYS A 110 10.63 12.57 -2.81
N GLU A 111 11.49 13.16 -1.99
CA GLU A 111 12.92 13.29 -2.26
C GLU A 111 13.60 11.91 -2.39
N LEU A 112 13.22 10.96 -1.55
CA LEU A 112 13.70 9.58 -1.63
C LEU A 112 13.19 8.84 -2.87
N GLY A 113 12.09 9.29 -3.48
CA GLY A 113 11.45 8.64 -4.64
C GLY A 113 10.40 7.59 -4.27
N LEU A 114 10.02 7.48 -3.00
CA LEU A 114 8.92 6.57 -2.59
C LEU A 114 7.59 7.03 -3.18
N ILE A 115 7.35 8.33 -3.24
CA ILE A 115 6.20 8.95 -3.89
C ILE A 115 6.63 9.90 -5.01
N THR A 116 5.75 10.15 -5.96
CA THR A 116 5.99 11.07 -7.08
C THR A 116 5.31 12.43 -6.90
N GLU A 117 4.25 12.48 -6.10
CA GLU A 117 3.40 13.65 -5.95
C GLU A 117 2.93 13.82 -4.49
N ILE A 118 2.89 15.08 -4.04
CA ILE A 118 2.22 15.48 -2.81
C ILE A 118 0.96 16.22 -3.20
N THR A 119 -0.19 15.78 -2.71
CA THR A 119 -1.48 16.42 -2.93
C THR A 119 -1.87 17.27 -1.73
N ASP A 120 -2.37 18.48 -1.98
CA ASP A 120 -2.88 19.41 -0.97
C ASP A 120 -4.38 19.20 -0.67
N GLY A 121 -5.04 18.30 -1.39
CA GLY A 121 -6.45 17.99 -1.18
C GLY A 121 -6.70 17.21 0.12
N ASP A 122 -7.86 17.45 0.73
CA ASP A 122 -8.38 16.51 1.71
C ASP A 122 -8.61 15.14 1.04
N PRO A 123 -8.40 14.03 1.76
CA PRO A 123 -8.71 12.72 1.21
C PRO A 123 -10.16 12.73 0.71
N GLU A 124 -10.33 12.40 -0.56
CA GLU A 124 -11.67 12.21 -1.11
C GLU A 124 -12.30 11.02 -0.39
N ILE A 125 -13.22 11.31 0.53
CA ILE A 125 -13.90 10.28 1.31
C ILE A 125 -15.02 9.74 0.45
N THR A 126 -14.74 8.65 -0.25
CA THR A 126 -15.71 7.97 -1.10
C THR A 126 -16.64 7.08 -0.26
N ILE A 127 -17.75 6.67 -0.84
CA ILE A 127 -18.67 5.70 -0.22
C ILE A 127 -17.94 4.38 0.08
N GLU A 128 -17.03 3.97 -0.81
CA GLU A 128 -16.20 2.77 -0.63
C GLU A 128 -15.25 2.92 0.57
N THR A 129 -14.65 4.10 0.73
CA THR A 129 -13.80 4.39 1.91
C THR A 129 -14.60 4.29 3.20
N ILE A 130 -15.83 4.81 3.24
CA ILE A 130 -16.72 4.72 4.38
C ILE A 130 -17.10 3.26 4.66
N ALA A 131 -17.47 2.51 3.63
CA ALA A 131 -17.78 1.08 3.75
C ALA A 131 -16.60 0.29 4.34
N MET A 132 -15.37 0.57 3.88
CA MET A 132 -14.15 -0.02 4.42
C MET A 132 -13.95 0.35 5.89
N MET A 133 -14.15 1.61 6.27
CA MET A 133 -14.07 2.08 7.65
C MET A 133 -15.09 1.37 8.55
N GLN A 134 -16.31 1.11 8.06
CA GLN A 134 -17.34 0.33 8.79
C GLN A 134 -16.89 -1.10 9.04
N VAL A 135 -16.34 -1.77 8.00
CA VAL A 135 -15.81 -3.14 8.13
C VAL A 135 -14.66 -3.19 9.13
N CYS A 136 -13.82 -2.16 9.18
CA CYS A 136 -12.72 -2.03 10.14
C CYS A 136 -13.18 -1.62 11.55
N GLY A 137 -14.48 -1.47 11.80
CA GLY A 137 -15.03 -1.17 13.13
C GLY A 137 -14.89 0.28 13.57
N CYS A 138 -14.67 1.22 12.64
CA CYS A 138 -14.65 2.65 12.96
C CYS A 138 -16.04 3.11 13.39
N ARG A 139 -16.15 3.68 14.62
CA ARG A 139 -17.42 4.10 15.21
C ARG A 139 -17.88 5.48 14.77
N HIS A 140 -16.95 6.34 14.36
CA HIS A 140 -17.21 7.68 13.87
C HIS A 140 -16.81 7.75 12.41
N LEU A 141 -17.81 7.75 11.55
CA LEU A 141 -17.62 7.80 10.10
C LEU A 141 -17.71 9.25 9.62
N PRO A 142 -16.79 9.71 8.78
CA PRO A 142 -16.93 11.01 8.16
C PRO A 142 -18.13 11.02 7.21
N THR A 143 -18.72 12.18 7.01
CA THR A 143 -19.70 12.38 5.95
C THR A 143 -18.98 12.35 4.59
N PRO A 144 -19.48 11.60 3.60
CA PRO A 144 -18.88 11.60 2.29
C PRO A 144 -18.93 13.01 1.71
N ASN A 145 -17.82 13.51 1.21
CA ASN A 145 -17.83 14.65 0.31
C ASN A 145 -18.44 14.16 -1.01
N VAL A 146 -19.74 14.28 -1.14
CA VAL A 146 -20.42 13.97 -2.41
C VAL A 146 -19.99 15.03 -3.40
N VAL A 147 -18.86 14.82 -4.08
CA VAL A 147 -18.60 15.50 -5.33
C VAL A 147 -19.65 14.93 -6.29
N THR A 148 -20.71 15.69 -6.49
CA THR A 148 -21.68 15.41 -7.54
C THR A 148 -20.99 15.61 -8.88
N ASN A 149 -20.23 14.60 -9.28
CA ASN A 149 -19.80 14.50 -10.65
C ASN A 149 -21.05 14.07 -11.44
N PRO A 150 -21.61 14.90 -12.33
CA PRO A 150 -22.84 14.59 -13.02
C PRO A 150 -22.66 13.60 -14.18
N LYS A 151 -21.82 12.60 -14.05
CA LYS A 151 -21.98 11.36 -14.78
C LYS A 151 -22.98 10.52 -14.00
N ILE A 152 -24.23 10.91 -14.11
CA ILE A 152 -25.38 10.08 -13.79
C ILE A 152 -25.13 8.74 -14.52
N ILE A 153 -24.77 7.72 -13.75
CA ILE A 153 -25.05 6.35 -14.17
C ILE A 153 -26.59 6.30 -14.08
N THR A 154 -27.26 6.53 -15.18
CA THR A 154 -28.69 6.21 -15.30
C THR A 154 -28.80 4.76 -14.85
N PRO A 155 -29.70 4.43 -13.90
CA PRO A 155 -29.92 3.05 -13.54
C PRO A 155 -30.26 2.32 -14.83
N MET A 156 -29.47 1.31 -15.17
CA MET A 156 -29.75 0.45 -16.32
C MET A 156 -31.13 -0.14 -16.11
N ASP A 157 -32.03 0.01 -17.07
CA ASP A 157 -33.34 -0.54 -16.94
C ASP A 157 -33.24 -2.09 -16.91
N LYS A 158 -34.30 -2.75 -16.42
CA LYS A 158 -34.33 -4.20 -16.28
C LYS A 158 -34.04 -4.96 -17.59
N ASN A 159 -34.40 -4.36 -18.74
CA ASN A 159 -34.24 -4.97 -20.05
C ASN A 159 -32.78 -4.83 -20.54
N GLU A 160 -32.15 -3.67 -20.27
CA GLU A 160 -30.71 -3.46 -20.51
C GLU A 160 -29.85 -4.42 -19.68
N LEU A 161 -30.22 -4.66 -18.42
CA LEU A 161 -29.53 -5.59 -17.55
C LEU A 161 -29.66 -7.05 -18.05
N ILE A 162 -30.86 -7.45 -18.47
CA ILE A 162 -31.13 -8.79 -19.03
C ILE A 162 -30.33 -9.01 -20.34
N SER A 163 -30.29 -7.99 -21.20
CA SER A 163 -29.50 -8.03 -22.43
C SER A 163 -28.00 -8.12 -22.18
N ALA A 164 -27.49 -7.36 -21.20
CA ALA A 164 -26.06 -7.38 -20.82
C ALA A 164 -25.62 -8.71 -20.19
N LEU A 165 -26.54 -9.43 -19.55
CA LEU A 165 -26.29 -10.74 -18.95
C LEU A 165 -26.50 -11.92 -19.90
N GLY A 166 -26.89 -11.65 -21.17
CA GLY A 166 -27.12 -12.72 -22.16
C GLY A 166 -28.31 -13.64 -21.81
N MET A 167 -29.21 -13.16 -20.97
CA MET A 167 -30.42 -13.88 -20.56
C MET A 167 -31.59 -13.38 -21.44
N ALA A 168 -31.74 -13.96 -22.64
CA ALA A 168 -32.91 -13.81 -23.47
C ALA A 168 -33.79 -15.06 -23.38
#